data_02dea432a543ab39378442a05d8f6226
#
_entry.id   02dea432a543ab39378442a05d8f6226
#
_cell.length_a   1.000
_cell.length_b   1.000
_cell.length_c   1.000
_cell.angle_alpha   90.00
_cell.angle_beta   90.00
_cell.angle_gamma   90.00
#
_symmetry.space_group_name_H-M   'P 1'
#
loop_
_entity.id
_entity.type
_entity.pdbx_description
1 polymer ?
#
loop_
_entity_poly.entity_id
_entity_poly.type
_entity_poly.pdbx_seq_one_letter_code
_entity_poly.pdbx_strand_id
1 'polypeptide(L)'
;KSDRTGNVSDVILEIDYLSQKEMQDQWPADEYKKRYEKYRNAIEATENEVLFYNDTYAWTPFHQSNTGMSRSAEEVLGSSEFPYIKVKECPADKESEEQVGVFTFSYDQIQKKCHHFLAAETDGEKAAAGYSFKDFEILEHDSAGYVGKLRIGETICTGDRFRDALSLPSSSFSFAESGKKIKIITA
;
A
#
# COMPACT_ATOMS: atom_id res chain seq x y z
N LYS A 1 -37.45 -2.05 -7.82
CA LYS A 1 -37.03 -2.76 -6.59
C LYS A 1 -36.13 -3.87 -7.08
N SER A 2 -34.81 -3.65 -7.12
CA SER A 2 -33.87 -4.72 -7.40
C SER A 2 -33.93 -5.71 -6.24
N ASP A 3 -33.96 -6.97 -6.58
CA ASP A 3 -33.95 -8.07 -5.62
C ASP A 3 -32.60 -8.04 -4.87
N ARG A 4 -32.61 -7.57 -3.63
CA ARG A 4 -31.42 -7.45 -2.77
C ARG A 4 -31.00 -8.80 -2.15
N THR A 5 -31.47 -9.88 -2.70
CA THR A 5 -31.19 -11.24 -2.22
C THR A 5 -30.00 -11.91 -2.93
N GLY A 6 -28.98 -11.12 -3.28
CA GLY A 6 -27.69 -11.69 -3.62
C GLY A 6 -27.18 -12.50 -2.41
N ASN A 7 -26.98 -13.80 -2.59
CA ASN A 7 -26.52 -14.66 -1.52
C ASN A 7 -25.04 -14.34 -1.24
N VAL A 8 -24.72 -13.77 -0.08
CA VAL A 8 -23.33 -13.44 0.32
C VAL A 8 -22.40 -14.67 0.27
N SER A 9 -22.97 -15.88 0.39
CA SER A 9 -22.21 -17.13 0.29
C SER A 9 -21.58 -17.38 -1.09
N ASP A 10 -22.00 -16.64 -2.12
CA ASP A 10 -21.45 -16.77 -3.48
C ASP A 10 -20.26 -15.83 -3.74
N VAL A 11 -19.92 -14.98 -2.76
CA VAL A 11 -18.75 -14.11 -2.84
C VAL A 11 -17.53 -14.85 -2.34
N ILE A 12 -16.59 -15.13 -3.24
CA ILE A 12 -15.29 -15.69 -2.89
C ILE A 12 -14.39 -14.51 -2.53
N LEU A 13 -13.98 -14.44 -1.27
CA LEU A 13 -12.99 -13.47 -0.80
C LEU A 13 -11.61 -14.15 -0.84
N GLU A 14 -10.76 -13.70 -1.75
CA GLU A 14 -9.35 -14.11 -1.80
C GLU A 14 -8.53 -13.25 -0.80
N ILE A 15 -8.80 -13.46 0.48
CA ILE A 15 -8.06 -12.82 1.58
C ILE A 15 -7.51 -13.89 2.52
N ASP A 16 -6.30 -13.67 2.99
CA ASP A 16 -5.73 -14.52 4.03
C ASP A 16 -6.54 -14.37 5.32
N TYR A 17 -6.89 -15.51 5.92
CA TYR A 17 -7.55 -15.54 7.21
C TYR A 17 -6.98 -16.65 8.09
N LEU A 18 -7.05 -16.44 9.39
CA LEU A 18 -6.71 -17.48 10.36
C LEU A 18 -7.96 -18.26 10.74
N SER A 19 -7.95 -19.58 10.53
CA SER A 19 -8.97 -20.46 11.10
C SER A 19 -8.89 -20.44 12.62
N GLN A 20 -9.97 -20.85 13.30
CA GLN A 20 -9.98 -20.91 14.75
C GLN A 20 -8.84 -21.78 15.31
N LYS A 21 -8.50 -22.86 14.62
CA LYS A 21 -7.39 -23.73 15.02
C LYS A 21 -6.04 -23.04 14.89
N GLU A 22 -5.80 -22.34 13.79
CA GLU A 22 -4.56 -21.56 13.59
C GLU A 22 -4.43 -20.44 14.61
N MET A 23 -5.54 -19.78 14.97
CA MET A 23 -5.54 -18.79 16.06
C MET A 23 -5.15 -19.43 17.40
N GLN A 24 -5.64 -20.64 17.69
CA GLN A 24 -5.27 -21.37 18.90
C GLN A 24 -3.80 -21.78 18.92
N ASP A 25 -3.26 -22.18 17.76
CA ASP A 25 -1.88 -22.64 17.64
C ASP A 25 -0.87 -21.48 17.65
N GLN A 26 -1.26 -20.31 17.13
CA GLN A 26 -0.36 -19.15 16.96
C GLN A 26 -0.40 -18.16 18.12
N TRP A 27 -1.55 -18.04 18.80
CA TRP A 27 -1.68 -17.06 19.89
C TRP A 27 -1.30 -17.65 21.25
N PRO A 28 -0.73 -16.84 22.16
CA PRO A 28 -0.51 -17.29 23.54
C PRO A 28 -1.78 -17.83 24.17
N ALA A 29 -1.69 -18.99 24.82
CA ALA A 29 -2.86 -19.70 25.33
C ALA A 29 -3.69 -18.88 26.34
N ASP A 30 -3.04 -18.02 27.12
CA ASP A 30 -3.65 -17.10 28.09
C ASP A 30 -4.37 -15.91 27.40
N GLU A 31 -3.97 -15.55 26.19
CA GLU A 31 -4.58 -14.46 25.44
C GLU A 31 -5.64 -14.91 24.43
N TYR A 32 -5.57 -16.18 23.97
CA TYR A 32 -6.45 -16.70 22.92
C TYR A 32 -7.92 -16.40 23.18
N LYS A 33 -8.43 -16.77 24.35
CA LYS A 33 -9.84 -16.59 24.69
C LYS A 33 -10.26 -15.13 24.61
N LYS A 34 -9.46 -14.24 25.18
CA LYS A 34 -9.73 -12.79 25.22
C LYS A 34 -9.72 -12.19 23.80
N ARG A 35 -8.75 -12.57 22.97
CA ARG A 35 -8.66 -12.09 21.58
C ARG A 35 -9.82 -12.62 20.74
N TYR A 36 -10.11 -13.91 20.82
CA TYR A 36 -11.20 -14.54 20.07
C TYR A 36 -12.57 -13.93 20.43
N GLU A 37 -12.86 -13.74 21.74
CA GLU A 37 -14.10 -13.09 22.18
C GLU A 37 -14.19 -11.64 21.67
N LYS A 38 -13.09 -10.89 21.64
CA LYS A 38 -13.07 -9.55 21.11
C LYS A 38 -13.48 -9.52 19.63
N TYR A 39 -12.91 -10.40 18.81
CA TYR A 39 -13.26 -10.49 17.39
C TYR A 39 -14.70 -10.94 17.18
N ARG A 40 -15.13 -11.95 17.90
CA ARG A 40 -16.52 -12.44 17.84
C ARG A 40 -17.51 -11.34 18.18
N ASN A 41 -17.30 -10.64 19.29
CA ASN A 41 -18.18 -9.55 19.72
C ASN A 41 -18.21 -8.40 18.71
N ALA A 42 -17.08 -8.09 18.08
CA ALA A 42 -17.03 -7.06 17.02
C ALA A 42 -17.84 -7.47 15.79
N ILE A 43 -17.80 -8.73 15.38
CA ILE A 43 -18.59 -9.26 14.26
C ILE A 43 -20.07 -9.28 14.63
N GLU A 44 -20.42 -9.76 15.83
CA GLU A 44 -21.81 -9.80 16.31
C GLU A 44 -22.41 -8.40 16.43
N ALA A 45 -21.61 -7.39 16.83
CA ALA A 45 -22.05 -6.00 16.97
C ALA A 45 -22.42 -5.32 15.64
N THR A 46 -21.94 -5.84 14.51
CA THR A 46 -22.29 -5.35 13.17
C THR A 46 -23.58 -5.97 12.61
N GLU A 47 -24.19 -6.95 13.32
CA GLU A 47 -25.46 -7.60 12.96
C GLU A 47 -25.51 -8.07 11.49
N ASN A 48 -24.37 -8.48 10.93
CA ASN A 48 -24.18 -8.82 9.52
C ASN A 48 -24.48 -7.65 8.55
N GLU A 49 -24.34 -6.41 9.00
CA GLU A 49 -24.42 -5.26 8.12
C GLU A 49 -23.29 -5.25 7.10
N VAL A 50 -23.60 -4.89 5.87
CA VAL A 50 -22.66 -4.72 4.77
C VAL A 50 -22.89 -3.40 4.07
N LEU A 51 -21.83 -2.84 3.50
CA LEU A 51 -21.90 -1.58 2.79
C LEU A 51 -22.32 -1.79 1.33
N PHE A 52 -23.24 -0.95 0.85
CA PHE A 52 -23.69 -0.90 -0.53
C PHE A 52 -23.38 0.44 -1.16
N TYR A 53 -23.06 0.41 -2.46
CA TYR A 53 -23.00 1.58 -3.31
C TYR A 53 -23.70 1.28 -4.64
N ASN A 54 -24.67 2.13 -5.02
CA ASN A 54 -25.49 1.96 -6.21
C ASN A 54 -26.09 0.53 -6.34
N ASP A 55 -26.69 0.04 -5.25
CA ASP A 55 -27.34 -1.28 -5.17
C ASP A 55 -26.39 -2.50 -5.36
N THR A 56 -25.07 -2.29 -5.32
CA THR A 56 -24.06 -3.36 -5.32
C THR A 56 -23.26 -3.36 -4.01
N TYR A 57 -22.65 -4.48 -3.66
CA TYR A 57 -21.75 -4.53 -2.52
C TYR A 57 -20.57 -3.57 -2.74
N ALA A 58 -20.33 -2.69 -1.77
CA ALA A 58 -19.21 -1.78 -1.84
C ALA A 58 -17.90 -2.53 -1.53
N TRP A 59 -16.91 -2.40 -2.42
CA TRP A 59 -15.56 -2.83 -2.12
C TRP A 59 -14.93 -1.87 -1.10
N THR A 60 -14.46 -2.41 0.03
CA THR A 60 -13.93 -1.64 1.15
C THR A 60 -12.51 -2.10 1.46
N PRO A 61 -11.51 -1.59 0.73
CA PRO A 61 -10.12 -1.97 0.98
C PRO A 61 -9.68 -1.51 2.38
N PHE A 62 -8.81 -2.30 2.98
CA PHE A 62 -8.21 -2.02 4.27
C PHE A 62 -6.79 -1.46 4.08
N HIS A 63 -6.41 -0.52 4.92
CA HIS A 63 -5.03 -0.10 5.14
C HIS A 63 -4.74 -0.05 6.65
N GLN A 64 -3.52 -0.38 7.04
CA GLN A 64 -3.14 -0.44 8.45
C GLN A 64 -3.01 0.96 9.05
N SER A 65 -2.32 1.85 8.34
CA SER A 65 -2.13 3.26 8.68
C SER A 65 -1.81 4.07 7.42
N ASN A 66 -1.87 5.39 7.55
CA ASN A 66 -1.50 6.33 6.51
C ASN A 66 -0.76 7.55 7.10
N THR A 67 -0.29 8.45 6.27
CA THR A 67 0.48 9.65 6.67
C THR A 67 -0.39 10.82 7.16
N GLY A 68 -1.61 10.54 7.61
CA GLY A 68 -2.60 11.53 8.03
C GLY A 68 -3.66 11.86 6.98
N MET A 69 -3.51 11.31 5.76
CA MET A 69 -4.47 11.44 4.66
C MET A 69 -4.61 10.10 3.96
N SER A 70 -5.84 9.59 3.80
CA SER A 70 -6.09 8.44 2.92
C SER A 70 -5.99 8.87 1.46
N ARG A 71 -5.86 7.90 0.55
CA ARG A 71 -5.81 8.15 -0.89
C ARG A 71 -7.14 7.80 -1.56
N SER A 72 -7.45 8.43 -2.68
CA SER A 72 -8.60 8.05 -3.50
C SER A 72 -8.33 6.78 -4.30
N ALA A 73 -9.41 6.05 -4.66
CA ALA A 73 -9.28 4.90 -5.54
C ALA A 73 -8.77 5.29 -6.93
N GLU A 74 -9.16 6.46 -7.44
CA GLU A 74 -8.72 6.95 -8.74
C GLU A 74 -7.19 7.15 -8.78
N GLU A 75 -6.59 7.71 -7.73
CA GLU A 75 -5.15 7.92 -7.64
C GLU A 75 -4.36 6.62 -7.46
N VAL A 76 -4.91 5.64 -6.71
CA VAL A 76 -4.21 4.38 -6.41
C VAL A 76 -4.39 3.34 -7.51
N LEU A 77 -5.62 3.22 -8.04
CA LEU A 77 -6.00 2.16 -8.98
C LEU A 77 -6.08 2.65 -10.43
N GLY A 78 -6.07 3.98 -10.65
CA GLY A 78 -6.31 4.57 -11.98
C GLY A 78 -7.73 4.30 -12.49
N SER A 79 -8.70 4.05 -11.60
CA SER A 79 -10.07 3.66 -11.95
C SER A 79 -11.08 4.57 -11.27
N SER A 80 -12.09 4.99 -12.01
CA SER A 80 -13.25 5.73 -11.51
C SER A 80 -14.41 4.84 -11.03
N GLU A 81 -14.22 3.52 -10.97
CA GLU A 81 -15.25 2.56 -10.55
C GLU A 81 -15.64 2.69 -9.07
N PHE A 82 -14.75 3.24 -8.25
CA PHE A 82 -14.95 3.36 -6.80
C PHE A 82 -15.00 4.82 -6.33
N PRO A 83 -15.93 5.65 -6.83
CA PRO A 83 -15.96 7.09 -6.56
C PRO A 83 -16.29 7.44 -5.10
N TYR A 84 -16.71 6.47 -4.30
CA TYR A 84 -16.96 6.58 -2.88
C TYR A 84 -15.67 6.46 -2.03
N ILE A 85 -14.57 5.91 -2.60
CA ILE A 85 -13.26 5.87 -1.95
C ILE A 85 -12.54 7.17 -2.26
N LYS A 86 -12.66 8.13 -1.34
CA LYS A 86 -12.14 9.49 -1.47
C LYS A 86 -11.02 9.74 -0.46
N VAL A 87 -10.24 10.76 -0.74
CA VAL A 87 -9.29 11.30 0.24
C VAL A 87 -10.02 11.74 1.51
N LYS A 88 -9.51 11.32 2.66
CA LYS A 88 -10.00 11.65 4.00
C LYS A 88 -8.84 11.96 4.92
N GLU A 89 -9.04 12.93 5.81
CA GLU A 89 -8.11 13.18 6.91
C GLU A 89 -8.19 12.06 7.94
N CYS A 90 -7.02 11.57 8.34
CA CYS A 90 -6.83 10.51 9.33
C CYS A 90 -5.81 11.00 10.37
N PRO A 91 -6.14 12.00 11.20
CA PRO A 91 -5.17 12.66 12.06
C PRO A 91 -4.52 11.73 13.08
N ALA A 92 -5.22 10.66 13.49
CA ALA A 92 -4.67 9.67 14.41
C ALA A 92 -3.55 8.82 13.78
N ASP A 93 -3.56 8.66 12.45
CA ASP A 93 -2.54 7.88 11.75
C ASP A 93 -1.25 8.70 11.54
N LYS A 94 -1.34 10.03 11.55
CA LYS A 94 -0.20 10.93 11.32
C LYS A 94 0.93 10.74 12.34
N GLU A 95 0.59 10.26 13.53
CA GLU A 95 1.54 9.99 14.61
C GLU A 95 2.02 8.53 14.62
N SER A 96 1.64 7.72 13.62
CA SER A 96 2.04 6.32 13.54
C SER A 96 3.50 6.18 13.17
N GLU A 97 4.30 5.59 14.06
CA GLU A 97 5.72 5.30 13.81
C GLU A 97 5.94 4.20 12.76
N GLU A 98 4.91 3.44 12.39
CA GLU A 98 4.99 2.30 11.47
C GLU A 98 5.31 2.71 10.02
N GLN A 99 4.98 3.95 9.63
CA GLN A 99 5.22 4.48 8.30
C GLN A 99 6.58 5.18 8.17
N VAL A 100 7.14 5.61 9.30
CA VAL A 100 8.37 6.39 9.33
C VAL A 100 9.58 5.46 9.31
N GLY A 101 10.50 5.72 8.40
CA GLY A 101 11.73 4.94 8.32
C GLY A 101 12.80 5.58 7.45
N VAL A 102 14.04 5.17 7.66
CA VAL A 102 15.18 5.55 6.82
C VAL A 102 15.81 4.29 6.24
N PHE A 103 15.65 4.12 4.94
CA PHE A 103 16.15 2.97 4.20
C PHE A 103 17.34 3.40 3.33
N THR A 104 18.42 2.66 3.37
CA THR A 104 19.63 2.99 2.60
C THR A 104 19.94 1.87 1.62
N PHE A 105 20.00 2.22 0.35
CA PHE A 105 20.32 1.28 -0.73
C PHE A 105 21.53 1.76 -1.53
N SER A 106 22.34 0.81 -2.02
CA SER A 106 23.26 1.12 -3.12
C SER A 106 22.46 1.26 -4.43
N TYR A 107 23.01 1.98 -5.39
CA TYR A 107 22.36 2.11 -6.71
C TYR A 107 22.20 0.75 -7.40
N ASP A 108 23.18 -0.17 -7.23
CA ASP A 108 23.10 -1.54 -7.75
C ASP A 108 21.94 -2.35 -7.10
N GLN A 109 21.70 -2.14 -5.80
CA GLN A 109 20.57 -2.79 -5.13
C GLN A 109 19.24 -2.32 -5.69
N ILE A 110 19.08 -1.01 -5.96
CA ILE A 110 17.88 -0.48 -6.58
C ILE A 110 17.72 -1.03 -7.99
N GLN A 111 18.79 -1.03 -8.79
CA GLN A 111 18.75 -1.56 -10.14
C GLN A 111 18.29 -3.03 -10.14
N LYS A 112 18.83 -3.86 -9.26
CA LYS A 112 18.43 -5.27 -9.11
C LYS A 112 16.99 -5.45 -8.69
N LYS A 113 16.53 -4.68 -7.70
CA LYS A 113 15.17 -4.79 -7.19
C LYS A 113 14.12 -4.26 -8.16
N CYS A 114 14.46 -3.22 -8.91
CA CYS A 114 13.57 -2.57 -9.88
C CYS A 114 13.72 -3.10 -11.31
N HIS A 115 14.60 -4.11 -11.55
CA HIS A 115 14.99 -4.59 -12.88
C HIS A 115 13.80 -4.90 -13.80
N HIS A 116 12.69 -5.41 -13.24
CA HIS A 116 11.52 -5.84 -14.02
C HIS A 116 10.75 -4.70 -14.71
N PHE A 117 10.98 -3.44 -14.30
CA PHE A 117 10.42 -2.29 -14.98
C PHE A 117 11.48 -1.32 -15.52
N LEU A 118 12.70 -1.35 -14.98
CA LEU A 118 13.80 -0.56 -15.55
C LEU A 118 14.31 -1.15 -16.86
N ALA A 119 14.30 -2.49 -16.99
CA ALA A 119 14.84 -3.17 -18.17
C ALA A 119 13.98 -3.04 -19.42
N ALA A 120 12.69 -2.69 -19.30
CA ALA A 120 11.78 -2.58 -20.45
C ALA A 120 12.03 -1.34 -21.32
N GLU A 121 12.78 -0.35 -20.83
CA GLU A 121 12.96 0.95 -21.49
C GLU A 121 14.44 1.26 -21.82
N THR A 122 15.37 0.46 -21.37
CA THR A 122 16.80 0.71 -21.64
C THR A 122 17.32 -0.11 -22.82
N ASP A 123 17.38 0.52 -23.98
CA ASP A 123 18.29 0.07 -25.05
C ASP A 123 19.75 0.14 -24.53
N GLY A 124 20.26 -0.97 -24.24
CA GLY A 124 21.59 -1.57 -24.10
C GLY A 124 22.81 -0.77 -23.67
N GLU A 125 22.95 0.51 -23.92
CA GLU A 125 24.25 1.19 -23.72
C GLU A 125 24.32 2.02 -22.40
N LYS A 126 23.23 2.49 -21.83
CA LYS A 126 23.24 3.29 -20.58
C LYS A 126 23.19 2.44 -19.30
N ALA A 127 22.75 1.19 -19.38
CA ALA A 127 22.73 0.28 -18.24
C ALA A 127 24.13 -0.03 -17.66
N ALA A 128 25.18 0.18 -18.44
CA ALA A 128 26.57 -0.06 -18.06
C ALA A 128 27.20 1.06 -17.22
N ALA A 129 26.62 2.27 -17.19
CA ALA A 129 27.23 3.43 -16.53
C ALA A 129 26.95 3.52 -15.02
N GLY A 130 25.98 2.73 -14.52
CA GLY A 130 25.54 2.79 -13.11
C GLY A 130 24.76 4.07 -12.79
N TYR A 131 23.81 3.96 -11.84
CA TYR A 131 23.06 5.12 -11.35
C TYR A 131 23.87 5.98 -10.38
N SER A 132 23.48 7.24 -10.28
CA SER A 132 23.92 8.22 -9.29
C SER A 132 22.70 8.90 -8.66
N PHE A 133 22.89 9.71 -7.63
CA PHE A 133 21.77 10.41 -6.98
C PHE A 133 20.97 11.29 -7.97
N LYS A 134 21.61 11.85 -8.98
CA LYS A 134 20.98 12.73 -10.00
C LYS A 134 19.98 12.01 -10.90
N ASP A 135 20.06 10.67 -10.93
CA ASP A 135 19.14 9.84 -11.72
C ASP A 135 17.80 9.59 -11.03
N PHE A 136 17.66 10.04 -9.77
CA PHE A 136 16.45 9.87 -8.96
C PHE A 136 15.76 11.21 -8.73
N GLU A 137 14.54 11.35 -9.21
CA GLU A 137 13.75 12.57 -9.06
C GLU A 137 12.29 12.24 -8.82
N ILE A 138 11.68 12.88 -7.80
CA ILE A 138 10.24 12.83 -7.60
C ILE A 138 9.63 13.91 -8.52
N LEU A 139 8.76 13.47 -9.43
CA LEU A 139 8.14 14.33 -10.44
C LEU A 139 6.80 14.87 -9.99
N GLU A 140 6.03 14.06 -9.24
CA GLU A 140 4.64 14.38 -8.91
C GLU A 140 4.27 13.73 -7.57
N HIS A 141 3.50 14.48 -6.78
CA HIS A 141 2.80 13.94 -5.62
C HIS A 141 1.29 13.89 -5.92
N ASP A 142 0.59 12.92 -5.36
CA ASP A 142 -0.87 12.90 -5.41
C ASP A 142 -1.49 13.87 -4.40
N SER A 143 -2.81 13.95 -4.37
CA SER A 143 -3.55 14.90 -3.52
C SER A 143 -3.39 14.64 -2.02
N ALA A 144 -2.95 13.45 -1.63
CA ALA A 144 -2.67 13.05 -0.25
C ALA A 144 -1.18 13.17 0.14
N GLY A 145 -0.33 13.63 -0.80
CA GLY A 145 1.10 13.84 -0.57
C GLY A 145 2.00 12.64 -0.80
N TYR A 146 1.46 11.53 -1.31
CA TYR A 146 2.26 10.37 -1.70
C TYR A 146 2.93 10.59 -3.06
N VAL A 147 4.05 9.91 -3.30
CA VAL A 147 4.75 9.99 -4.58
C VAL A 147 3.88 9.37 -5.68
N GLY A 148 3.32 10.20 -6.53
CA GLY A 148 2.53 9.78 -7.69
C GLY A 148 3.43 9.26 -8.80
N LYS A 149 4.46 10.05 -9.16
CA LYS A 149 5.44 9.69 -10.19
C LYS A 149 6.85 10.04 -9.76
N LEU A 150 7.80 9.19 -10.13
CA LEU A 150 9.22 9.44 -10.00
C LEU A 150 9.97 8.98 -11.25
N ARG A 151 11.16 9.56 -11.45
CA ARG A 151 12.09 9.19 -12.50
C ARG A 151 13.31 8.47 -11.92
N ILE A 152 13.73 7.39 -12.56
CA ILE A 152 14.96 6.66 -12.29
C ILE A 152 15.70 6.52 -13.62
N GLY A 153 16.75 7.31 -13.81
CA GLY A 153 17.39 7.44 -15.12
C GLY A 153 16.41 7.95 -16.18
N GLU A 154 16.15 7.14 -17.19
CA GLU A 154 15.17 7.42 -18.26
C GLU A 154 13.78 6.85 -17.96
N THR A 155 13.64 6.03 -16.90
CA THR A 155 12.39 5.34 -16.58
C THR A 155 11.51 6.18 -15.66
N ILE A 156 10.25 6.34 -16.03
CA ILE A 156 9.21 6.93 -15.16
C ILE A 156 8.35 5.80 -14.61
N CYS A 157 8.14 5.77 -13.31
CA CYS A 157 7.26 4.82 -12.65
C CYS A 157 6.44 5.49 -11.53
N THR A 158 5.46 4.77 -11.00
CA THR A 158 4.68 5.24 -9.84
C THR A 158 5.45 5.01 -8.54
N GLY A 159 5.19 5.86 -7.53
CA GLY A 159 5.72 5.68 -6.19
C GLY A 159 5.35 4.34 -5.58
N ASP A 160 4.13 3.85 -5.83
CA ASP A 160 3.69 2.54 -5.35
C ASP A 160 4.50 1.40 -5.96
N ARG A 161 4.76 1.44 -7.27
CA ARG A 161 5.60 0.42 -7.93
C ARG A 161 7.02 0.40 -7.38
N PHE A 162 7.57 1.58 -7.11
CA PHE A 162 8.89 1.71 -6.51
C PHE A 162 8.92 1.22 -5.06
N ARG A 163 7.90 1.60 -4.26
CA ARG A 163 7.69 1.12 -2.89
C ARG A 163 7.67 -0.40 -2.84
N ASP A 164 6.86 -1.04 -3.68
CA ASP A 164 6.69 -2.50 -3.72
C ASP A 164 8.00 -3.21 -4.07
N ALA A 165 8.72 -2.72 -5.09
CA ALA A 165 10.01 -3.28 -5.50
C ALA A 165 11.06 -3.23 -4.38
N LEU A 166 11.05 -2.19 -3.55
CA LEU A 166 11.98 -2.02 -2.45
C LEU A 166 11.45 -2.52 -1.10
N SER A 167 10.17 -2.95 -1.04
CA SER A 167 9.47 -3.35 0.18
C SER A 167 9.47 -2.24 1.25
N LEU A 168 9.20 -0.99 0.82
CA LEU A 168 9.07 0.14 1.72
C LEU A 168 7.68 0.13 2.38
N PRO A 169 7.53 0.65 3.59
CA PRO A 169 6.25 0.69 4.29
C PRO A 169 5.26 1.68 3.66
N SER A 170 5.75 2.74 3.02
CA SER A 170 4.93 3.82 2.48
C SER A 170 5.45 4.29 1.12
N SER A 171 4.55 4.75 0.24
CA SER A 171 4.89 5.50 -0.97
C SER A 171 4.94 7.02 -0.72
N SER A 172 4.76 7.49 0.52
CA SER A 172 5.16 8.81 0.95
C SER A 172 6.63 8.77 1.35
N PHE A 173 7.51 9.25 0.48
CA PHE A 173 8.95 9.24 0.73
C PHE A 173 9.66 10.39 0.05
N SER A 174 10.88 10.66 0.53
CA SER A 174 11.84 11.58 -0.08
C SER A 174 13.19 10.90 -0.27
N PHE A 175 14.03 11.49 -1.13
CA PHE A 175 15.38 11.02 -1.39
C PHE A 175 16.41 11.93 -0.72
N ALA A 176 17.48 11.33 -0.19
CA ALA A 176 18.66 12.03 0.28
C ALA A 176 19.93 11.34 -0.19
N GLU A 177 20.93 12.11 -0.61
CA GLU A 177 22.22 11.57 -1.02
C GLU A 177 23.02 11.07 0.19
N SER A 178 23.70 9.93 0.04
CA SER A 178 24.55 9.36 1.07
C SER A 178 25.79 8.70 0.47
N GLY A 179 26.70 9.50 -0.05
CA GLY A 179 27.89 9.04 -0.75
C GLY A 179 27.56 8.23 -2.00
N LYS A 180 27.96 6.95 -2.05
CA LYS A 180 27.62 6.04 -3.15
C LYS A 180 26.31 5.30 -2.96
N LYS A 181 25.42 5.84 -2.13
CA LYS A 181 24.12 5.24 -1.78
C LYS A 181 23.04 6.32 -1.80
N ILE A 182 21.81 5.89 -1.87
CA ILE A 182 20.64 6.74 -1.69
C ILE A 182 19.93 6.37 -0.39
N LYS A 183 19.53 7.36 0.37
CA LYS A 183 18.59 7.20 1.49
C LYS A 183 17.19 7.50 1.00
N ILE A 184 16.26 6.65 1.38
CA ILE A 184 14.82 6.82 1.16
C ILE A 184 14.21 7.01 2.54
N ILE A 185 13.62 8.16 2.76
CA ILE A 185 13.01 8.55 4.05
C ILE A 185 11.51 8.50 3.84
N THR A 186 10.85 7.53 4.49
CA THR A 186 9.38 7.40 4.47
C THR A 186 8.76 8.22 5.59
N ALA A 187 7.56 8.70 5.38
CA ALA A 187 6.79 9.48 6.33
C ALA A 187 5.37 8.90 6.45
#